data_c09a543ab6a71070a32380851bd8d970
#
_entry.id   c09a543ab6a71070a32380851bd8d970
#
_cell.length_a   1.000
_cell.length_b   1.000
_cell.length_c   1.000
_cell.angle_alpha   90.00
_cell.angle_beta   90.00
_cell.angle_gamma   90.00
#
_symmetry.space_group_name_H-M   'P 1'
#
loop_
_entity.id
_entity.type
_entity.pdbx_description
1 polymer ?
#
loop_
_entity_poly.entity_id
_entity_poly.type
_entity_poly.pdbx_seq_one_letter_code
_entity_poly.pdbx_strand_id
1 'polypeptide(L)'
;MAGREAEKRLLTNEYAPCPASFPVKTKETMHTHRLPTAALALLSLTAAACSDTAGHSIADVDAPSFVSVSPQTNIRAGLDSIVVTYDKNIFFSSADYRKITLNGSPAVSANVIGSSNRLLVMAEISRGKSYELVIPEGVVTGPNRMAAPMVKATLTAQTQHIAGRPVNAEATAEAKALYRKLADNYGKKTFSATMADVAWNNKNAERVHRLTGKYPAINGYDYIHLQYTRPGGWIDYADITPVRTWHDAGGIVTIGWHWNVPTSNPYASVVPVVLYGGPDKVMPGDWSGNIQLTTQAAKDILAGASIGSRLAVKITDVKPGAQGSIKNSSWAGFVDEHGKNWDYFDISGDSYSMTLDQTTLNEMRANGLIIGGHDYTVTGVTVEAAGTVKYGFYAAKNEFTLDAAVTEGTWANRFMKSDLEKIVPYLRQLQQAGIPVLWRPLHEAAGKWFWWGNGSAASYVKLWRTMYDYFKQQGINNLIWVWTSEKADADWYPGDEYVDIIGTDVYGRDGNAATAEELAARFNELAYRYPSKMISLTECGTVADIPSQWKSDAAWSWFMPWYGDGHASDEWWKAAMNSEDVADKPEDRTDKSRQCRRPAAASDVISFPGRPSPGCSSGHRTVKDLY
;
A
#
# COMPACT_ATOMS: atom_id res chain seq x y z
N MET A 1 5.79 33.57 -14.15
CA MET A 1 5.13 33.56 -12.84
C MET A 1 3.71 33.02 -12.90
N ALA A 2 2.87 33.42 -13.86
CA ALA A 2 1.51 32.91 -13.98
C ALA A 2 1.40 31.38 -14.28
N GLY A 3 2.38 30.76 -14.94
CA GLY A 3 2.38 29.33 -15.22
C GLY A 3 2.64 28.42 -14.02
N ARG A 4 3.39 28.88 -13.02
CA ARG A 4 3.69 28.08 -11.82
C ARG A 4 2.53 28.03 -10.82
N GLU A 5 1.68 29.04 -10.78
CA GLU A 5 0.49 29.04 -9.91
C GLU A 5 -0.67 28.25 -10.51
N ALA A 6 -0.79 28.21 -11.85
CA ALA A 6 -1.78 27.38 -12.51
C ALA A 6 -1.47 25.88 -12.36
N GLU A 7 -0.19 25.52 -12.43
CA GLU A 7 0.29 24.15 -12.20
C GLU A 7 0.10 23.69 -10.74
N LYS A 8 0.34 24.59 -9.78
CA LYS A 8 0.05 24.33 -8.37
C LYS A 8 -1.44 24.13 -8.07
N ARG A 9 -2.32 24.91 -8.74
CA ARG A 9 -3.78 24.78 -8.54
C ARG A 9 -4.36 23.51 -9.17
N LEU A 10 -3.79 23.02 -10.26
CA LEU A 10 -4.20 21.75 -10.87
C LEU A 10 -3.82 20.54 -10.00
N LEU A 11 -2.71 20.61 -9.29
CA LEU A 11 -2.20 19.50 -8.48
C LEU A 11 -2.78 19.47 -7.06
N THR A 12 -3.15 20.63 -6.48
CA THR A 12 -3.73 20.69 -5.13
C THR A 12 -5.21 20.32 -5.07
N ASN A 13 -5.95 20.39 -6.18
CA ASN A 13 -7.36 19.98 -6.24
C ASN A 13 -7.58 18.47 -6.49
N GLU A 14 -6.53 17.69 -6.79
CA GLU A 14 -6.63 16.24 -6.98
C GLU A 14 -6.33 15.42 -5.72
N TYR A 15 -5.85 16.05 -4.66
CA TYR A 15 -5.46 15.41 -3.40
C TYR A 15 -6.49 15.58 -2.27
N ALA A 16 -7.78 15.63 -2.61
CA ALA A 16 -8.79 15.40 -1.59
C ALA A 16 -8.66 13.95 -1.09
N PRO A 17 -8.77 13.70 0.22
CA PRO A 17 -8.75 12.34 0.75
C PRO A 17 -9.79 11.51 0.03
N CYS A 18 -9.48 10.25 -0.17
CA CYS A 18 -10.38 9.26 -0.76
C CYS A 18 -11.77 9.43 -0.14
N PRO A 19 -12.81 9.80 -0.91
CA PRO A 19 -14.12 9.97 -0.33
C PRO A 19 -14.59 8.60 0.14
N ALA A 20 -14.71 8.44 1.45
CA ALA A 20 -15.45 7.34 2.01
C ALA A 20 -16.90 7.51 1.54
N SER A 21 -17.29 6.70 0.57
CA SER A 21 -18.64 6.60 -0.01
C SER A 21 -19.02 7.65 -1.08
N PHE A 22 -19.24 7.17 -2.32
CA PHE A 22 -20.12 7.82 -3.28
C PHE A 22 -21.58 7.63 -2.84
N PRO A 23 -22.44 8.66 -2.89
CA PRO A 23 -23.86 8.46 -2.71
C PRO A 23 -24.42 7.72 -3.93
N VAL A 24 -24.79 6.46 -3.77
CA VAL A 24 -25.69 5.78 -4.70
C VAL A 24 -27.05 6.45 -4.58
N LYS A 25 -27.48 7.17 -5.60
CA LYS A 25 -28.89 7.55 -5.75
C LYS A 25 -29.71 6.30 -5.99
N THR A 26 -30.29 5.77 -4.96
CA THR A 26 -31.42 4.83 -5.08
C THR A 26 -32.64 5.47 -4.44
N LYS A 27 -33.64 5.73 -5.27
CA LYS A 27 -35.01 5.80 -4.83
C LYS A 27 -35.49 4.38 -4.54
N GLU A 28 -36.25 4.30 -3.43
CA GLU A 28 -37.20 3.25 -3.06
C GLU A 28 -36.77 2.17 -2.07
N THR A 29 -37.60 2.17 -1.03
CA THR A 29 -37.99 1.14 -0.07
C THR A 29 -37.02 0.75 1.02
N MET A 30 -37.44 1.19 2.23
CA MET A 30 -36.99 0.69 3.51
C MET A 30 -37.01 -0.85 3.54
N HIS A 31 -35.79 -1.43 3.64
CA HIS A 31 -35.61 -2.74 4.25
C HIS A 31 -34.46 -2.67 5.22
N THR A 32 -34.75 -2.94 6.44
CA THR A 32 -33.83 -3.10 7.57
C THR A 32 -32.72 -4.07 7.20
N HIS A 33 -31.49 -3.57 6.97
CA HIS A 33 -30.32 -4.42 6.79
C HIS A 33 -29.84 -4.95 8.14
N ARG A 34 -30.17 -6.19 8.40
CA ARG A 34 -29.51 -7.05 9.37
C ARG A 34 -28.13 -7.45 8.80
N LEU A 35 -27.14 -7.54 9.68
CA LEU A 35 -25.79 -8.08 9.47
C LEU A 35 -25.81 -9.37 8.63
N PRO A 36 -24.77 -9.64 7.81
CA PRO A 36 -24.72 -10.89 7.06
C PRO A 36 -24.47 -12.06 8.02
N THR A 37 -25.54 -12.76 8.30
CA THR A 37 -25.51 -14.09 8.88
C THR A 37 -24.91 -15.06 7.86
N ALA A 38 -23.97 -15.87 8.30
CA ALA A 38 -23.50 -17.03 7.57
C ALA A 38 -24.67 -17.82 7.00
N ALA A 39 -24.56 -18.24 5.75
CA ALA A 39 -25.58 -18.96 5.01
C ALA A 39 -26.13 -20.14 5.80
N LEU A 40 -27.37 -20.01 6.28
CA LEU A 40 -28.18 -21.13 6.74
C LEU A 40 -28.94 -21.67 5.52
N ALA A 41 -28.54 -22.82 5.03
CA ALA A 41 -29.34 -23.57 4.06
C ALA A 41 -30.64 -23.97 4.73
N LEU A 42 -31.76 -23.35 4.34
CA LEU A 42 -33.10 -23.76 4.71
C LEU A 42 -33.50 -24.97 3.85
N LEU A 43 -33.46 -26.16 4.44
CA LEU A 43 -34.22 -27.29 3.92
C LEU A 43 -35.65 -27.13 4.40
N SER A 44 -36.56 -26.85 3.47
CA SER A 44 -38.02 -26.95 3.69
C SER A 44 -38.40 -28.41 3.82
N LEU A 45 -38.70 -28.88 5.03
CA LEU A 45 -39.43 -30.12 5.24
C LEU A 45 -40.94 -29.84 5.23
N THR A 46 -41.62 -30.34 4.23
CA THR A 46 -43.08 -30.46 4.21
C THR A 46 -43.52 -31.45 5.29
N ALA A 47 -44.32 -30.97 6.21
CA ALA A 47 -44.95 -31.83 7.21
C ALA A 47 -46.00 -32.72 6.54
N ALA A 48 -45.70 -33.99 6.43
CA ALA A 48 -46.75 -35.02 6.23
C ALA A 48 -47.30 -35.39 7.61
N ALA A 49 -48.52 -35.01 7.86
CA ALA A 49 -49.26 -35.47 9.03
C ALA A 49 -49.61 -36.95 8.82
N CYS A 50 -48.94 -37.86 9.51
CA CYS A 50 -49.40 -39.21 9.74
C CYS A 50 -49.92 -39.30 11.18
N SER A 51 -51.21 -39.45 11.31
CA SER A 51 -51.85 -39.86 12.55
C SER A 51 -51.58 -41.37 12.74
N ASP A 52 -50.66 -41.70 13.63
CA ASP A 52 -50.55 -43.05 14.18
C ASP A 52 -50.68 -42.96 15.70
N THR A 53 -51.83 -43.36 16.16
CA THR A 53 -52.15 -43.66 17.57
C THR A 53 -51.56 -45.02 17.95
N ALA A 54 -50.20 -45.09 17.97
CA ALA A 54 -49.51 -46.13 18.71
C ALA A 54 -48.90 -45.46 19.95
N GLY A 55 -49.30 -45.94 21.13
CA GLY A 55 -48.81 -45.42 22.39
C GLY A 55 -47.31 -45.49 22.46
N HIS A 56 -46.65 -44.36 22.22
CA HIS A 56 -45.23 -44.24 22.52
C HIS A 56 -45.09 -44.17 24.02
N SER A 57 -44.50 -45.22 24.60
CA SER A 57 -43.98 -45.17 25.96
C SER A 57 -43.05 -43.96 26.06
N ILE A 58 -43.29 -43.12 27.07
CA ILE A 58 -42.40 -42.02 27.45
C ILE A 58 -41.15 -42.71 28.01
N ALA A 59 -40.25 -43.15 27.11
CA ALA A 59 -39.09 -43.93 27.49
C ALA A 59 -37.76 -43.18 27.26
N ASP A 60 -37.77 -41.87 27.09
CA ASP A 60 -36.54 -41.09 27.08
C ASP A 60 -36.52 -40.14 28.27
N VAL A 61 -36.32 -40.73 29.45
CA VAL A 61 -36.20 -40.03 30.74
C VAL A 61 -34.79 -39.60 31.07
N ASP A 62 -33.81 -39.89 30.20
CA ASP A 62 -32.40 -39.57 30.49
C ASP A 62 -32.11 -38.11 30.26
N ALA A 63 -31.25 -37.55 31.12
CA ALA A 63 -30.74 -36.20 30.97
C ALA A 63 -29.94 -36.05 29.67
N PRO A 64 -29.92 -34.87 29.02
CA PRO A 64 -29.01 -34.62 27.89
C PRO A 64 -27.57 -34.80 28.29
N SER A 65 -26.78 -35.51 27.47
CA SER A 65 -25.39 -35.74 27.66
C SER A 65 -24.54 -34.89 26.71
N PHE A 66 -23.43 -34.34 27.18
CA PHE A 66 -22.49 -33.58 26.37
C PHE A 66 -21.87 -34.49 25.30
N VAL A 67 -21.82 -34.02 24.04
CA VAL A 67 -21.23 -34.74 22.92
C VAL A 67 -19.94 -34.03 22.46
N SER A 68 -20.01 -32.72 22.18
CA SER A 68 -18.89 -31.99 21.63
C SER A 68 -19.02 -30.48 21.82
N VAL A 69 -17.88 -29.79 21.66
CA VAL A 69 -17.79 -28.33 21.52
C VAL A 69 -17.05 -27.97 20.23
N SER A 70 -17.52 -26.94 19.52
CA SER A 70 -16.90 -26.51 18.27
C SER A 70 -17.03 -24.98 18.10
N PRO A 71 -15.94 -24.29 17.69
CA PRO A 71 -14.57 -24.79 17.60
C PRO A 71 -13.99 -25.07 18.98
N GLN A 72 -13.07 -26.03 19.10
CA GLN A 72 -12.34 -26.32 20.33
C GLN A 72 -10.94 -25.74 20.29
N THR A 73 -10.38 -25.59 19.11
CA THR A 73 -9.04 -25.03 18.88
C THR A 73 -9.11 -23.97 17.77
N ASN A 74 -8.09 -23.13 17.70
CA ASN A 74 -7.98 -22.05 16.70
C ASN A 74 -9.19 -21.09 16.72
N ILE A 75 -9.70 -20.78 17.92
CA ILE A 75 -10.81 -19.85 18.08
C ILE A 75 -10.32 -18.44 17.80
N ARG A 76 -11.10 -17.69 17.01
CA ARG A 76 -10.77 -16.31 16.69
C ARG A 76 -10.84 -15.43 17.94
N ALA A 77 -9.89 -14.51 18.09
CA ALA A 77 -9.92 -13.49 19.14
C ALA A 77 -11.03 -12.45 18.86
N GLY A 78 -11.54 -11.84 19.93
CA GLY A 78 -12.70 -10.96 19.94
C GLY A 78 -13.97 -11.72 20.31
N LEU A 79 -15.12 -11.13 20.02
CA LEU A 79 -16.42 -11.79 20.24
C LEU A 79 -16.59 -12.92 19.23
N ASP A 80 -16.60 -14.17 19.70
CA ASP A 80 -16.77 -15.34 18.85
C ASP A 80 -17.79 -16.32 19.40
N SER A 81 -18.21 -17.25 18.55
CA SER A 81 -19.27 -18.21 18.81
C SER A 81 -18.72 -19.61 19.07
N ILE A 82 -19.24 -20.24 20.12
CA ILE A 82 -18.92 -21.59 20.53
C ILE A 82 -20.23 -22.39 20.53
N VAL A 83 -20.26 -23.52 19.84
CA VAL A 83 -21.42 -24.40 19.79
C VAL A 83 -21.15 -25.61 20.64
N VAL A 84 -21.99 -25.82 21.67
CA VAL A 84 -21.99 -27.02 22.52
C VAL A 84 -23.10 -27.92 22.04
N THR A 85 -22.78 -29.18 21.72
CA THR A 85 -23.71 -30.18 21.19
C THR A 85 -23.97 -31.24 22.23
N TYR A 86 -25.23 -31.60 22.38
CA TYR A 86 -25.73 -32.67 23.24
C TYR A 86 -26.24 -33.85 22.41
N ASP A 87 -26.51 -34.98 23.04
CA ASP A 87 -27.00 -36.21 22.40
C ASP A 87 -28.49 -36.15 22.03
N LYS A 88 -29.24 -35.22 22.65
CA LYS A 88 -30.69 -35.01 22.42
C LYS A 88 -31.06 -33.54 22.50
N ASN A 89 -32.28 -33.19 22.09
CA ASN A 89 -32.80 -31.81 22.15
C ASN A 89 -32.71 -31.24 23.56
N ILE A 90 -32.38 -29.98 23.66
CA ILE A 90 -32.19 -29.26 24.91
C ILE A 90 -33.09 -28.06 25.06
N PHE A 91 -33.31 -27.66 26.30
CA PHE A 91 -33.91 -26.39 26.70
C PHE A 91 -32.90 -25.59 27.51
N PHE A 92 -32.88 -24.30 27.28
CA PHE A 92 -32.01 -23.34 27.95
C PHE A 92 -32.74 -22.00 28.08
N SER A 93 -32.69 -21.38 29.26
CA SER A 93 -33.20 -20.03 29.46
C SER A 93 -32.11 -19.02 29.06
N SER A 94 -32.40 -18.18 28.06
CA SER A 94 -31.46 -17.14 27.64
C SER A 94 -31.07 -16.16 28.76
N ALA A 95 -31.90 -16.05 29.83
CA ALA A 95 -31.57 -15.27 31.02
C ALA A 95 -30.38 -15.86 31.83
N ASP A 96 -30.15 -17.17 31.67
CA ASP A 96 -29.13 -17.92 32.43
C ASP A 96 -27.71 -17.91 31.78
N TYR A 97 -27.50 -17.18 30.68
CA TYR A 97 -26.24 -17.16 29.98
C TYR A 97 -25.03 -16.82 30.88
N ARG A 98 -25.22 -15.97 31.90
CA ARG A 98 -24.20 -15.57 32.86
C ARG A 98 -23.71 -16.71 33.76
N LYS A 99 -24.44 -17.81 33.83
CA LYS A 99 -24.03 -19.02 34.56
C LYS A 99 -22.98 -19.81 33.77
N ILE A 100 -22.93 -19.62 32.46
CA ILE A 100 -21.92 -20.21 31.58
C ILE A 100 -20.68 -19.35 31.64
N THR A 101 -19.53 -19.95 31.94
CA THR A 101 -18.29 -19.18 32.13
C THR A 101 -17.13 -19.72 31.29
N LEU A 102 -16.23 -18.81 30.91
CA LEU A 102 -14.90 -19.10 30.34
C LEU A 102 -13.85 -18.57 31.32
N ASN A 103 -13.05 -19.45 31.92
CA ASN A 103 -12.10 -19.11 32.99
C ASN A 103 -12.74 -18.27 34.12
N GLY A 104 -14.01 -18.56 34.45
CA GLY A 104 -14.76 -17.84 35.47
C GLY A 104 -15.45 -16.56 35.01
N SER A 105 -15.11 -16.02 33.83
CA SER A 105 -15.80 -14.87 33.21
C SER A 105 -17.09 -15.32 32.56
N PRO A 106 -18.25 -14.65 32.81
CA PRO A 106 -19.53 -15.00 32.20
C PRO A 106 -19.48 -14.89 30.66
N ALA A 107 -20.21 -15.77 29.96
CA ALA A 107 -20.50 -15.62 28.55
C ALA A 107 -21.21 -14.28 28.26
N VAL A 108 -21.10 -13.78 27.05
CA VAL A 108 -21.77 -12.54 26.59
C VAL A 108 -23.24 -12.82 26.31
N SER A 109 -23.55 -13.97 25.69
CA SER A 109 -24.90 -14.47 25.49
C SER A 109 -24.88 -15.98 25.26
N ALA A 110 -26.05 -16.64 25.43
CA ALA A 110 -26.22 -18.00 24.99
C ALA A 110 -27.67 -18.25 24.58
N ASN A 111 -27.88 -19.11 23.57
CA ASN A 111 -29.21 -19.49 23.07
C ASN A 111 -29.18 -20.89 22.45
N VAL A 112 -30.28 -21.60 22.49
CA VAL A 112 -30.44 -22.83 21.72
C VAL A 112 -30.63 -22.48 20.25
N ILE A 113 -29.92 -23.18 19.36
CA ILE A 113 -30.06 -22.99 17.91
C ILE A 113 -31.37 -23.67 17.45
N GLY A 114 -32.41 -22.86 17.25
CA GLY A 114 -33.72 -23.40 16.93
C GLY A 114 -34.28 -24.28 18.05
N SER A 115 -34.97 -25.37 17.69
CA SER A 115 -35.40 -26.41 18.63
C SER A 115 -34.50 -27.64 18.45
N SER A 116 -33.25 -27.57 18.89
CA SER A 116 -32.23 -28.58 18.62
C SER A 116 -31.44 -28.99 19.88
N ASN A 117 -30.48 -29.85 19.68
CA ASN A 117 -29.53 -30.30 20.67
C ASN A 117 -28.27 -29.41 20.77
N ARG A 118 -28.30 -28.18 20.21
CA ARG A 118 -27.13 -27.31 20.08
C ARG A 118 -27.33 -26.00 20.84
N LEU A 119 -26.42 -25.71 21.76
CA LEU A 119 -26.33 -24.44 22.47
C LEU A 119 -25.25 -23.56 21.84
N LEU A 120 -25.63 -22.39 21.35
CA LEU A 120 -24.70 -21.34 20.91
C LEU A 120 -24.30 -20.50 22.12
N VAL A 121 -23.03 -20.36 22.37
CA VAL A 121 -22.45 -19.51 23.42
C VAL A 121 -21.58 -18.45 22.75
N MET A 122 -21.83 -17.17 23.03
CA MET A 122 -21.00 -16.06 22.60
C MET A 122 -20.08 -15.65 23.73
N ALA A 123 -18.80 -15.52 23.46
CA ALA A 123 -17.80 -15.17 24.46
C ALA A 123 -16.68 -14.27 23.89
N GLU A 124 -16.11 -13.44 24.76
CA GLU A 124 -14.91 -12.67 24.46
C GLU A 124 -13.66 -13.56 24.59
N ILE A 125 -12.92 -13.67 23.51
CA ILE A 125 -11.73 -14.51 23.39
C ILE A 125 -10.50 -13.62 23.18
N SER A 126 -9.51 -13.76 24.03
CA SER A 126 -8.20 -13.11 23.83
C SER A 126 -7.25 -14.07 23.13
N ARG A 127 -6.43 -13.52 22.22
CA ARG A 127 -5.49 -14.26 21.39
C ARG A 127 -4.49 -15.07 22.22
N GLY A 128 -4.20 -16.29 21.77
CA GLY A 128 -3.18 -17.15 22.36
C GLY A 128 -3.51 -17.67 23.77
N LYS A 129 -4.74 -17.47 24.27
CA LYS A 129 -5.16 -17.97 25.57
C LYS A 129 -5.90 -19.30 25.47
N SER A 130 -5.82 -20.09 26.52
CA SER A 130 -6.66 -21.26 26.73
C SER A 130 -7.75 -20.92 27.73
N TYR A 131 -8.92 -21.51 27.53
CA TYR A 131 -10.12 -21.31 28.33
C TYR A 131 -10.70 -22.63 28.81
N GLU A 132 -11.14 -22.68 30.06
CA GLU A 132 -12.04 -23.71 30.53
C GLU A 132 -13.48 -23.18 30.38
N LEU A 133 -14.22 -23.73 29.42
CA LEU A 133 -15.66 -23.52 29.33
C LEU A 133 -16.35 -24.36 30.42
N VAL A 134 -17.18 -23.73 31.24
CA VAL A 134 -17.97 -24.41 32.27
C VAL A 134 -19.44 -24.08 32.08
N ILE A 135 -20.24 -25.12 31.92
CA ILE A 135 -21.72 -25.05 31.98
C ILE A 135 -22.15 -25.83 33.20
N PRO A 136 -22.64 -25.17 34.27
CA PRO A 136 -23.03 -25.87 35.50
C PRO A 136 -24.20 -26.87 35.28
N GLU A 137 -24.25 -27.88 36.13
CA GLU A 137 -25.36 -28.83 36.17
C GLU A 137 -26.72 -28.12 36.22
N GLY A 138 -27.69 -28.57 35.45
CA GLY A 138 -29.03 -28.06 35.43
C GLY A 138 -29.27 -26.74 34.71
N VAL A 139 -28.21 -26.07 34.22
CA VAL A 139 -28.34 -24.87 33.37
C VAL A 139 -28.96 -25.23 32.03
N VAL A 140 -28.67 -26.40 31.52
CA VAL A 140 -29.28 -27.01 30.34
C VAL A 140 -30.14 -28.18 30.81
N THR A 141 -31.32 -28.33 30.22
CA THR A 141 -32.27 -29.42 30.56
C THR A 141 -32.78 -30.12 29.30
N GLY A 142 -33.24 -31.33 29.42
CA GLY A 142 -33.88 -32.08 28.36
C GLY A 142 -35.40 -31.83 28.29
N PRO A 143 -36.11 -32.50 27.34
CA PRO A 143 -37.55 -32.36 27.17
C PRO A 143 -38.36 -32.64 28.41
N ASN A 144 -37.91 -33.56 29.26
CA ASN A 144 -38.57 -33.93 30.52
C ASN A 144 -38.07 -33.11 31.73
N ARG A 145 -37.42 -31.95 31.50
CA ARG A 145 -36.77 -31.10 32.52
C ARG A 145 -35.67 -31.79 33.32
N MET A 146 -35.16 -32.92 32.82
CA MET A 146 -34.00 -33.58 33.42
C MET A 146 -32.77 -32.72 33.23
N ALA A 147 -32.07 -32.46 34.33
CA ALA A 147 -30.87 -31.63 34.37
C ALA A 147 -29.72 -32.29 33.61
N ALA A 148 -29.13 -31.61 32.64
CA ALA A 148 -27.87 -32.04 32.03
C ALA A 148 -26.74 -31.95 33.07
N PRO A 149 -25.83 -32.94 33.10
CA PRO A 149 -24.61 -32.86 33.92
C PRO A 149 -23.77 -31.63 33.59
N MET A 150 -22.90 -31.25 34.55
CA MET A 150 -21.92 -30.20 34.34
C MET A 150 -21.06 -30.52 33.12
N VAL A 151 -20.89 -29.51 32.23
CA VAL A 151 -19.94 -29.59 31.10
C VAL A 151 -18.70 -28.82 31.44
N LYS A 152 -17.54 -29.43 31.23
CA LYS A 152 -16.22 -28.78 31.22
C LYS A 152 -15.52 -29.10 29.91
N ALA A 153 -15.03 -28.08 29.21
CA ALA A 153 -14.28 -28.25 27.96
C ALA A 153 -13.14 -27.23 27.86
N THR A 154 -11.98 -27.71 27.45
CA THR A 154 -10.85 -26.83 27.18
C THR A 154 -10.97 -26.29 25.76
N LEU A 155 -10.85 -24.98 25.62
CA LEU A 155 -10.87 -24.23 24.37
C LEU A 155 -9.52 -23.52 24.20
N THR A 156 -9.05 -23.40 22.96
CA THR A 156 -7.77 -22.73 22.68
C THR A 156 -7.95 -21.69 21.58
N ALA A 157 -7.65 -20.43 21.92
CA ALA A 157 -7.63 -19.36 20.94
C ALA A 157 -6.44 -19.53 19.97
N GLN A 158 -6.59 -19.02 18.78
CA GLN A 158 -5.52 -19.03 17.78
C GLN A 158 -4.32 -18.22 18.27
N THR A 159 -3.13 -18.74 17.98
CA THR A 159 -1.85 -18.07 18.20
C THR A 159 -1.23 -17.71 16.86
N GLN A 160 -0.75 -16.47 16.70
CA GLN A 160 0.06 -16.10 15.54
C GLN A 160 1.50 -16.62 15.70
N HIS A 161 2.04 -17.13 14.61
CA HIS A 161 3.44 -17.59 14.50
C HIS A 161 4.12 -16.82 13.39
N ILE A 162 4.62 -15.63 13.72
CA ILE A 162 5.24 -14.75 12.72
C ILE A 162 6.50 -15.39 12.14
N ALA A 163 6.60 -15.37 10.82
CA ALA A 163 7.77 -15.87 10.11
C ALA A 163 9.04 -15.14 10.57
N GLY A 164 10.12 -15.86 10.79
CA GLY A 164 11.39 -15.29 11.30
C GLY A 164 12.22 -14.54 10.23
N ARG A 165 11.73 -14.47 8.98
CA ARG A 165 12.44 -13.87 7.85
C ARG A 165 11.45 -13.38 6.79
N PRO A 166 11.85 -12.39 5.96
CA PRO A 166 11.03 -11.98 4.81
C PRO A 166 10.92 -13.10 3.78
N VAL A 167 9.87 -13.02 2.93
CA VAL A 167 9.57 -14.00 1.87
C VAL A 167 10.65 -14.04 0.80
N ASN A 168 11.29 -12.91 0.50
CA ASN A 168 12.43 -12.89 -0.39
C ASN A 168 13.67 -13.46 0.33
N ALA A 169 14.06 -14.70 -0.01
CA ALA A 169 15.24 -15.35 0.56
C ALA A 169 16.54 -14.56 0.29
N GLU A 170 16.58 -13.83 -0.85
CA GLU A 170 17.71 -13.00 -1.28
C GLU A 170 17.67 -11.57 -0.72
N ALA A 171 16.70 -11.27 0.18
CA ALA A 171 16.60 -9.95 0.78
C ALA A 171 17.95 -9.48 1.35
N THR A 172 18.23 -8.17 1.21
CA THR A 172 19.47 -7.59 1.74
C THR A 172 19.59 -7.78 3.25
N ALA A 173 20.80 -7.63 3.79
CA ALA A 173 21.04 -7.73 5.23
C ALA A 173 20.20 -6.71 6.02
N GLU A 174 20.07 -5.49 5.48
CA GLU A 174 19.30 -4.39 6.05
C GLU A 174 17.80 -4.71 6.05
N ALA A 175 17.26 -5.24 4.95
CA ALA A 175 15.86 -5.65 4.87
C ALA A 175 15.55 -6.80 5.85
N LYS A 176 16.44 -7.79 5.95
CA LYS A 176 16.33 -8.87 6.94
C LYS A 176 16.40 -8.34 8.38
N ALA A 177 17.26 -7.36 8.65
CA ALA A 177 17.37 -6.73 9.96
C ALA A 177 16.13 -5.92 10.31
N LEU A 178 15.60 -5.13 9.36
CA LEU A 178 14.35 -4.38 9.55
C LEU A 178 13.17 -5.32 9.81
N TYR A 179 13.02 -6.38 9.02
CA TYR A 179 11.94 -7.35 9.21
C TYR A 179 12.00 -7.98 10.61
N ARG A 180 13.19 -8.41 11.07
CA ARG A 180 13.38 -8.94 12.43
C ARG A 180 13.04 -7.91 13.50
N LYS A 181 13.49 -6.63 13.32
CA LYS A 181 13.15 -5.55 14.26
C LYS A 181 11.64 -5.40 14.42
N LEU A 182 10.87 -5.46 13.32
CA LEU A 182 9.42 -5.41 13.38
C LEU A 182 8.83 -6.65 14.06
N ALA A 183 9.27 -7.85 13.68
CA ALA A 183 8.81 -9.12 14.25
C ALA A 183 9.10 -9.25 15.75
N ASP A 184 10.29 -8.83 16.20
CA ASP A 184 10.69 -8.89 17.61
C ASP A 184 9.87 -7.94 18.50
N ASN A 185 9.33 -6.86 17.93
CA ASN A 185 8.50 -5.89 18.63
C ASN A 185 6.99 -6.14 18.44
N TYR A 186 6.59 -6.99 17.51
CA TYR A 186 5.19 -7.28 17.22
C TYR A 186 4.46 -7.85 18.45
N GLY A 187 3.31 -7.24 18.78
CA GLY A 187 2.54 -7.55 19.99
C GLY A 187 3.15 -7.05 21.30
N LYS A 188 4.29 -6.32 21.24
CA LYS A 188 4.94 -5.70 22.40
C LYS A 188 4.97 -4.18 22.29
N LYS A 189 5.15 -3.67 21.08
CA LYS A 189 5.16 -2.25 20.72
C LYS A 189 4.54 -2.07 19.33
N THR A 190 3.95 -0.92 19.10
CA THR A 190 3.54 -0.48 17.76
C THR A 190 4.42 0.68 17.32
N PHE A 191 4.94 0.63 16.08
CA PHE A 191 5.76 1.72 15.55
C PHE A 191 4.86 2.87 15.08
N SER A 192 5.20 4.09 15.47
CA SER A 192 4.54 5.29 14.97
C SER A 192 5.02 5.62 13.56
N ALA A 193 4.10 6.01 12.67
CA ALA A 193 4.45 6.42 11.33
C ALA A 193 3.71 7.70 10.90
N THR A 194 4.36 8.50 10.04
CA THR A 194 3.75 9.63 9.32
C THR A 194 3.86 9.41 7.83
N MET A 195 2.91 9.93 7.07
CA MET A 195 3.00 10.06 5.62
C MET A 195 3.62 11.41 5.25
N ALA A 196 4.54 11.42 4.32
CA ALA A 196 5.17 12.66 3.83
C ALA A 196 4.12 13.62 3.24
N ASP A 197 4.25 14.90 3.54
CA ASP A 197 3.50 15.94 2.84
C ASP A 197 3.94 15.97 1.36
N VAL A 198 2.97 15.99 0.45
CA VAL A 198 3.24 15.99 -1.00
C VAL A 198 4.24 14.88 -1.42
N ALA A 199 4.16 13.72 -0.78
CA ALA A 199 4.81 12.45 -1.11
C ALA A 199 6.34 12.35 -0.94
N TRP A 200 7.13 13.41 -0.85
CA TRP A 200 8.61 13.29 -0.87
C TRP A 200 9.34 14.30 0.03
N ASN A 201 9.01 14.30 1.34
CA ASN A 201 9.70 15.11 2.34
C ASN A 201 9.47 14.58 3.77
N ASN A 202 10.05 15.25 4.79
CA ASN A 202 9.94 14.87 6.19
C ASN A 202 9.10 15.85 7.04
N LYS A 203 8.35 16.77 6.42
CA LYS A 203 7.67 17.89 7.11
C LYS A 203 6.64 17.43 8.15
N ASN A 204 5.87 16.36 7.86
CA ASN A 204 4.91 15.83 8.81
C ASN A 204 5.58 15.18 10.02
N ALA A 205 6.66 14.44 9.81
CA ALA A 205 7.44 13.87 10.90
C ALA A 205 8.05 14.98 11.78
N GLU A 206 8.56 16.06 11.18
CA GLU A 206 9.04 17.24 11.89
C GLU A 206 7.91 17.96 12.65
N ARG A 207 6.69 18.02 12.07
CA ARG A 207 5.52 18.57 12.75
C ARG A 207 5.22 17.77 14.03
N VAL A 208 5.15 16.44 13.92
CA VAL A 208 4.91 15.56 15.08
C VAL A 208 5.99 15.74 16.14
N HIS A 209 7.25 15.85 15.73
CA HIS A 209 8.35 16.12 16.66
C HIS A 209 8.21 17.47 17.37
N ARG A 210 7.87 18.54 16.64
CA ARG A 210 7.63 19.86 17.28
C ARG A 210 6.47 19.82 18.28
N LEU A 211 5.46 19.00 18.02
CA LEU A 211 4.27 18.86 18.84
C LEU A 211 4.51 18.02 20.10
N THR A 212 5.30 16.96 20.00
CA THR A 212 5.40 15.90 21.02
C THR A 212 6.78 15.77 21.65
N GLY A 213 7.81 16.39 21.06
CA GLY A 213 9.21 16.19 21.41
C GLY A 213 9.83 14.89 20.88
N LYS A 214 9.07 14.06 20.18
CA LYS A 214 9.49 12.76 19.67
C LYS A 214 9.27 12.66 18.15
N TYR A 215 10.22 12.06 17.43
CA TYR A 215 10.01 11.74 16.03
C TYR A 215 9.25 10.42 15.87
N PRO A 216 8.32 10.31 14.91
CA PRO A 216 7.78 9.01 14.54
C PRO A 216 8.88 8.03 14.14
N ALA A 217 8.66 6.74 14.33
CA ALA A 217 9.64 5.72 13.95
C ALA A 217 9.77 5.54 12.44
N ILE A 218 8.67 5.72 11.71
CA ILE A 218 8.55 5.48 10.28
C ILE A 218 8.13 6.78 9.58
N ASN A 219 8.72 7.09 8.42
CA ASN A 219 8.17 8.07 7.50
C ASN A 219 7.78 7.38 6.18
N GLY A 220 6.56 7.65 5.72
CA GLY A 220 5.99 7.15 4.47
C GLY A 220 6.26 8.13 3.33
N TYR A 221 6.58 7.58 2.17
CA TYR A 221 6.78 8.29 0.92
C TYR A 221 5.94 7.66 -0.18
N ASP A 222 5.83 8.29 -1.34
CA ASP A 222 5.03 7.78 -2.45
C ASP A 222 5.64 8.14 -3.81
N TYR A 223 5.62 7.22 -4.75
CA TYR A 223 6.00 7.45 -6.14
C TYR A 223 4.84 7.98 -7.01
N ILE A 224 3.82 8.56 -6.41
CA ILE A 224 2.63 9.08 -7.09
C ILE A 224 2.95 10.05 -8.24
N HIS A 225 4.03 10.80 -8.13
CA HIS A 225 4.44 11.79 -9.14
C HIS A 225 5.40 11.23 -10.20
N LEU A 226 5.62 9.90 -10.27
CA LEU A 226 6.61 9.28 -11.17
C LEU A 226 6.43 9.67 -12.63
N GLN A 227 5.19 9.96 -13.06
CA GLN A 227 4.90 10.39 -14.44
C GLN A 227 5.19 11.87 -14.71
N TYR A 228 5.34 12.67 -13.66
CA TYR A 228 5.48 14.13 -13.75
C TYR A 228 6.84 14.64 -13.31
N THR A 229 7.69 13.76 -12.77
CA THR A 229 8.99 14.13 -12.22
C THR A 229 10.09 14.07 -13.27
N ARG A 230 11.10 14.90 -13.05
CA ARG A 230 12.35 14.92 -13.80
C ARG A 230 13.48 15.38 -12.89
N PRO A 231 14.74 15.07 -13.20
CA PRO A 231 15.88 15.58 -12.45
C PRO A 231 15.83 17.09 -12.33
N GLY A 232 16.01 17.60 -11.10
CA GLY A 232 15.92 19.03 -10.78
C GLY A 232 14.53 19.64 -10.89
N GLY A 233 13.47 18.83 -11.01
CA GLY A 233 12.07 19.26 -11.05
C GLY A 233 11.50 19.57 -9.65
N TRP A 234 10.19 19.80 -9.61
CA TRP A 234 9.45 20.09 -8.38
C TRP A 234 9.56 18.94 -7.34
N ILE A 235 9.44 17.70 -7.79
CA ILE A 235 9.83 16.50 -7.06
C ILE A 235 10.85 15.77 -7.93
N ASP A 236 11.97 15.42 -7.35
CA ASP A 236 13.03 14.66 -8.01
C ASP A 236 13.27 13.37 -7.22
N TYR A 237 12.78 12.25 -7.75
CA TYR A 237 12.97 10.94 -7.10
C TYR A 237 14.42 10.42 -7.25
N ALA A 238 15.23 11.03 -8.13
CA ALA A 238 16.66 10.76 -8.17
C ALA A 238 17.40 11.43 -6.99
N ASP A 239 16.82 12.47 -6.37
CA ASP A 239 17.30 13.03 -5.10
C ASP A 239 16.69 12.24 -3.93
N ILE A 240 17.40 11.26 -3.42
CA ILE A 240 16.98 10.47 -2.25
C ILE A 240 17.31 11.14 -0.91
N THR A 241 17.77 12.39 -0.90
CA THR A 241 18.17 13.10 0.34
C THR A 241 17.09 13.06 1.42
N PRO A 242 15.79 13.30 1.17
CA PRO A 242 14.77 13.22 2.21
C PRO A 242 14.70 11.83 2.87
N VAL A 243 14.75 10.78 2.06
CA VAL A 243 14.67 9.38 2.51
C VAL A 243 15.95 8.97 3.24
N ARG A 244 17.11 9.31 2.67
CA ARG A 244 18.43 9.03 3.26
C ARG A 244 18.59 9.71 4.61
N THR A 245 18.31 11.01 4.70
CA THR A 245 18.40 11.77 5.95
C THR A 245 17.52 11.14 7.05
N TRP A 246 16.32 10.69 6.67
CA TRP A 246 15.44 10.00 7.60
C TRP A 246 16.02 8.67 8.08
N HIS A 247 16.48 7.84 7.15
CA HIS A 247 17.06 6.53 7.42
C HIS A 247 18.33 6.62 8.25
N ASP A 248 19.27 7.51 7.87
CA ASP A 248 20.57 7.66 8.54
C ASP A 248 20.42 8.15 9.99
N ALA A 249 19.33 8.88 10.28
CA ALA A 249 18.93 9.25 11.63
C ALA A 249 18.19 8.13 12.41
N GLY A 250 18.23 6.88 11.91
CA GLY A 250 17.62 5.70 12.57
C GLY A 250 16.14 5.50 12.27
N GLY A 251 15.56 6.27 11.36
CA GLY A 251 14.18 6.14 10.94
C GLY A 251 13.96 4.96 9.99
N ILE A 252 12.74 4.43 9.98
CA ILE A 252 12.29 3.39 9.07
C ILE A 252 11.59 4.06 7.87
N VAL A 253 11.73 3.46 6.70
CA VAL A 253 11.18 3.95 5.43
C VAL A 253 10.05 3.04 4.96
N THR A 254 8.86 3.62 4.70
CA THR A 254 7.81 2.95 3.94
C THR A 254 7.53 3.75 2.68
N ILE A 255 7.28 3.07 1.57
CA ILE A 255 6.98 3.73 0.29
C ILE A 255 5.77 3.08 -0.35
N GLY A 256 4.79 3.91 -0.70
CA GLY A 256 3.66 3.56 -1.52
C GLY A 256 3.88 3.87 -3.00
N TRP A 257 2.96 3.42 -3.83
CA TRP A 257 2.91 3.82 -5.23
C TRP A 257 1.47 4.00 -5.68
N HIS A 258 0.97 5.23 -5.57
CA HIS A 258 -0.26 5.63 -6.28
C HIS A 258 0.07 5.69 -7.77
N TRP A 259 -0.07 4.56 -8.42
CA TRP A 259 0.41 4.34 -9.77
C TRP A 259 -0.46 5.05 -10.81
N ASN A 260 -0.01 6.25 -11.20
CA ASN A 260 -0.61 7.01 -12.28
C ASN A 260 -0.32 6.35 -13.64
N VAL A 261 -1.37 6.10 -14.40
CA VAL A 261 -1.32 5.53 -15.75
C VAL A 261 -2.04 6.45 -16.73
N PRO A 262 -1.79 6.35 -18.06
CA PRO A 262 -2.54 7.12 -19.05
C PRO A 262 -4.04 6.83 -18.93
N THR A 263 -4.86 7.90 -18.84
CA THR A 263 -6.32 7.76 -18.72
C THR A 263 -7.00 7.27 -20.00
N SER A 264 -6.31 7.35 -21.14
CA SER A 264 -6.73 6.80 -22.43
C SER A 264 -5.51 6.25 -23.17
N ASN A 265 -5.76 5.44 -24.19
CA ASN A 265 -4.67 4.85 -24.97
C ASN A 265 -3.77 5.92 -25.61
N PRO A 266 -2.54 6.12 -25.13
CA PRO A 266 -1.66 7.15 -25.66
C PRO A 266 -1.19 6.86 -27.10
N TYR A 267 -1.40 5.63 -27.56
CA TYR A 267 -1.01 5.18 -28.90
C TYR A 267 -2.16 5.23 -29.93
N ALA A 268 -3.39 5.56 -29.50
CA ALA A 268 -4.58 5.47 -30.37
C ALA A 268 -4.78 6.68 -31.32
N SER A 269 -4.13 7.81 -31.07
CA SER A 269 -4.37 9.07 -31.76
C SER A 269 -3.10 9.67 -32.36
N VAL A 270 -2.22 8.83 -32.88
CA VAL A 270 -0.99 9.32 -33.47
C VAL A 270 -1.20 9.53 -34.97
N VAL A 271 -1.32 10.78 -35.41
CA VAL A 271 -1.14 11.11 -36.82
C VAL A 271 0.37 11.25 -37.03
N PRO A 272 1.02 10.27 -37.69
CA PRO A 272 2.45 10.36 -37.92
C PRO A 272 2.73 11.51 -38.89
N VAL A 273 3.57 12.45 -38.49
CA VAL A 273 4.09 13.48 -39.38
C VAL A 273 5.34 12.93 -40.06
N VAL A 274 5.32 12.92 -41.37
CA VAL A 274 6.41 12.34 -42.15
C VAL A 274 7.63 13.27 -42.10
N LEU A 275 8.73 12.78 -41.54
CA LEU A 275 10.04 13.41 -41.59
C LEU A 275 10.82 13.01 -42.84
N TYR A 276 10.65 11.75 -43.26
CA TYR A 276 11.22 11.23 -44.48
C TYR A 276 10.21 10.31 -45.17
N GLY A 277 9.83 10.64 -46.35
CA GLY A 277 8.96 9.87 -47.25
C GLY A 277 9.52 9.82 -48.67
N GLY A 278 10.84 9.93 -48.80
CA GLY A 278 11.60 9.83 -50.05
C GLY A 278 11.73 8.40 -50.56
N PRO A 279 12.55 8.16 -51.57
CA PRO A 279 12.86 6.82 -52.05
C PRO A 279 13.46 5.96 -50.96
N ASP A 280 13.21 4.65 -51.00
CA ASP A 280 13.79 3.68 -50.09
C ASP A 280 15.32 3.85 -50.02
N LYS A 281 15.84 3.93 -48.81
CA LYS A 281 17.27 4.18 -48.56
C LYS A 281 17.94 2.95 -48.01
N VAL A 282 18.80 2.33 -48.80
CA VAL A 282 19.61 1.19 -48.38
C VAL A 282 20.67 1.65 -47.38
N MET A 283 20.81 0.92 -46.31
CA MET A 283 21.87 1.00 -45.33
C MET A 283 22.83 -0.18 -45.55
N PRO A 284 23.88 -0.01 -46.36
CA PRO A 284 24.75 -1.11 -46.72
C PRO A 284 25.66 -1.53 -45.55
N GLY A 285 26.21 -2.74 -45.64
CA GLY A 285 27.05 -3.34 -44.57
C GLY A 285 28.30 -2.57 -44.22
N ASP A 286 28.72 -1.60 -45.02
CA ASP A 286 29.87 -0.71 -44.82
C ASP A 286 29.56 0.58 -44.05
N TRP A 287 28.33 0.75 -43.54
CA TRP A 287 27.85 1.93 -42.81
C TRP A 287 27.80 3.23 -43.64
N SER A 288 27.90 3.17 -44.94
CA SER A 288 27.90 4.37 -45.79
C SER A 288 26.52 4.99 -45.99
N GLY A 289 25.44 4.23 -45.70
CA GLY A 289 24.04 4.68 -45.85
C GLY A 289 23.62 5.57 -44.67
N ASN A 290 23.00 6.73 -45.05
CA ASN A 290 22.39 7.59 -44.03
C ASN A 290 21.27 8.46 -44.64
N ILE A 291 20.39 8.97 -43.78
CA ILE A 291 19.38 9.99 -44.08
C ILE A 291 19.62 11.16 -43.12
N GLN A 292 19.96 12.32 -43.71
CA GLN A 292 20.18 13.55 -42.93
C GLN A 292 18.87 14.37 -42.87
N LEU A 293 18.29 14.46 -41.70
CA LEU A 293 17.08 15.21 -41.36
C LEU A 293 17.46 16.50 -40.63
N THR A 294 18.32 17.31 -41.27
CA THR A 294 18.90 18.54 -40.70
C THR A 294 18.36 19.82 -41.35
N THR A 295 17.44 19.69 -42.32
CA THR A 295 16.80 20.83 -42.99
C THR A 295 15.87 21.60 -42.04
N GLN A 296 15.61 22.88 -42.36
CA GLN A 296 14.67 23.68 -41.56
C GLN A 296 13.28 23.02 -41.50
N ALA A 297 12.80 22.46 -42.61
CA ALA A 297 11.52 21.76 -42.66
C ALA A 297 11.45 20.56 -41.69
N ALA A 298 12.53 19.78 -41.58
CA ALA A 298 12.61 18.69 -40.59
C ALA A 298 12.62 19.23 -39.16
N LYS A 299 13.34 20.33 -38.91
CA LYS A 299 13.35 20.99 -37.58
C LYS A 299 12.01 21.58 -37.20
N ASP A 300 11.25 22.14 -38.17
CA ASP A 300 9.91 22.68 -37.93
C ASP A 300 8.92 21.55 -37.54
N ILE A 301 9.03 20.38 -38.16
CA ILE A 301 8.27 19.19 -37.78
C ILE A 301 8.62 18.77 -36.35
N LEU A 302 9.91 18.71 -36.04
CA LEU A 302 10.40 18.37 -34.69
C LEU A 302 10.02 19.43 -33.66
N ALA A 303 9.89 20.71 -34.05
CA ALA A 303 9.40 21.77 -33.17
C ALA A 303 7.95 21.54 -32.71
N GLY A 304 7.12 20.90 -33.54
CA GLY A 304 5.76 20.51 -33.21
C GLY A 304 5.65 19.25 -32.35
N ALA A 305 6.73 18.48 -32.17
CA ALA A 305 6.77 17.32 -31.30
C ALA A 305 6.77 17.75 -29.82
N SER A 306 6.28 16.91 -28.93
CA SER A 306 6.34 17.09 -27.48
C SER A 306 7.16 15.97 -26.83
N ILE A 307 7.55 16.16 -25.56
CA ILE A 307 8.14 15.08 -24.76
C ILE A 307 7.21 13.88 -24.78
N GLY A 308 7.76 12.68 -24.98
CA GLY A 308 7.00 11.45 -25.14
C GLY A 308 6.57 11.17 -26.59
N SER A 309 6.76 12.10 -27.54
CA SER A 309 6.62 11.80 -28.95
C SER A 309 7.59 10.70 -29.38
N ARG A 310 7.20 9.92 -30.37
CA ARG A 310 7.99 8.79 -30.85
C ARG A 310 8.56 9.09 -32.24
N LEU A 311 9.88 9.03 -32.37
CA LEU A 311 10.53 8.95 -33.66
C LEU A 311 10.47 7.49 -34.12
N ALA A 312 9.75 7.20 -35.19
CA ALA A 312 9.59 5.86 -35.72
C ALA A 312 10.24 5.74 -37.10
N VAL A 313 11.05 4.70 -37.28
CA VAL A 313 11.76 4.37 -38.52
C VAL A 313 11.20 3.05 -39.05
N LYS A 314 10.57 3.09 -40.23
CA LYS A 314 10.11 1.88 -40.93
C LYS A 314 11.24 1.32 -41.78
N ILE A 315 11.41 0.01 -41.76
CA ILE A 315 12.53 -0.68 -42.40
C ILE A 315 12.06 -1.95 -43.12
N THR A 316 12.81 -2.35 -44.13
CA THR A 316 12.70 -3.63 -44.84
C THR A 316 14.07 -4.24 -45.04
N ASP A 317 14.12 -5.43 -45.65
CA ASP A 317 15.34 -6.15 -46.03
C ASP A 317 16.38 -6.29 -44.91
N VAL A 318 15.89 -6.51 -43.71
CA VAL A 318 16.74 -6.64 -42.51
C VAL A 318 17.52 -7.95 -42.56
N LYS A 319 18.85 -7.85 -42.62
CA LYS A 319 19.74 -9.03 -42.61
C LYS A 319 20.14 -9.42 -41.19
N PRO A 320 20.56 -10.65 -40.96
CA PRO A 320 21.11 -11.06 -39.68
C PRO A 320 22.28 -10.17 -39.23
N GLY A 321 22.22 -9.64 -38.00
CA GLY A 321 23.23 -8.74 -37.45
C GLY A 321 23.06 -7.26 -37.84
N ALA A 322 21.97 -6.87 -38.48
CA ALA A 322 21.68 -5.48 -38.81
C ALA A 322 21.65 -4.60 -37.55
N GLN A 323 22.26 -3.41 -37.64
CA GLN A 323 22.28 -2.44 -36.57
C GLN A 323 21.82 -1.06 -37.03
N GLY A 324 21.05 -0.39 -36.16
CA GLY A 324 20.58 0.97 -36.35
C GLY A 324 21.44 1.99 -35.62
N SER A 325 21.33 3.24 -36.06
CA SER A 325 22.00 4.38 -35.44
C SER A 325 21.15 5.63 -35.61
N ILE A 326 20.97 6.39 -34.52
CA ILE A 326 20.34 7.71 -34.53
C ILE A 326 21.33 8.70 -33.93
N LYS A 327 21.82 9.64 -34.77
CA LYS A 327 22.88 10.58 -34.45
C LYS A 327 22.40 12.03 -34.57
N ASN A 328 23.09 12.91 -33.87
CA ASN A 328 22.93 14.35 -34.06
C ASN A 328 23.68 14.84 -35.30
N SER A 329 23.54 16.13 -35.60
CA SER A 329 24.17 16.75 -36.77
C SER A 329 25.72 16.72 -36.73
N SER A 330 26.31 16.45 -35.58
CA SER A 330 27.76 16.28 -35.40
C SER A 330 28.20 14.82 -35.44
N TRP A 331 27.35 13.91 -35.88
CA TRP A 331 27.57 12.46 -35.98
C TRP A 331 27.80 11.73 -34.64
N ALA A 332 27.48 12.36 -33.52
CA ALA A 332 27.45 11.70 -32.21
C ALA A 332 26.07 11.04 -31.96
N GLY A 333 26.07 9.86 -31.37
CA GLY A 333 24.84 9.17 -30.99
C GLY A 333 24.06 9.95 -29.93
N PHE A 334 22.74 9.95 -30.03
CA PHE A 334 21.91 10.46 -28.93
C PHE A 334 22.02 9.55 -27.71
N VAL A 335 22.05 10.15 -26.55
CA VAL A 335 21.90 9.46 -25.27
C VAL A 335 20.61 9.97 -24.63
N ASP A 336 19.67 9.09 -24.36
CA ASP A 336 18.40 9.46 -23.73
C ASP A 336 18.56 9.67 -22.21
N GLU A 337 17.51 10.20 -21.58
CA GLU A 337 17.52 10.47 -20.12
C GLU A 337 17.72 9.23 -19.25
N HIS A 338 17.58 8.02 -19.83
CA HIS A 338 17.83 6.74 -19.17
C HIS A 338 19.25 6.21 -19.41
N GLY A 339 20.08 6.97 -20.13
CA GLY A 339 21.45 6.59 -20.46
C GLY A 339 21.59 5.60 -21.62
N LYS A 340 20.50 5.31 -22.35
CA LYS A 340 20.57 4.49 -23.56
C LYS A 340 21.26 5.26 -24.67
N ASN A 341 22.35 4.70 -25.19
CA ASN A 341 23.02 5.23 -26.39
C ASN A 341 22.33 4.69 -27.65
N TRP A 342 21.92 5.60 -28.54
CA TRP A 342 21.27 5.30 -29.78
C TRP A 342 22.23 5.28 -31.00
N ASP A 343 23.53 5.21 -30.75
CA ASP A 343 24.51 5.16 -31.83
C ASP A 343 24.62 3.78 -32.49
N TYR A 344 24.62 2.71 -31.68
CA TYR A 344 24.72 1.34 -32.19
C TYR A 344 23.74 0.46 -31.41
N PHE A 345 22.66 0.02 -32.05
CA PHE A 345 21.69 -0.88 -31.43
C PHE A 345 21.21 -1.93 -32.43
N ASP A 346 21.01 -3.13 -31.93
CA ASP A 346 20.50 -4.23 -32.73
C ASP A 346 19.05 -3.98 -33.14
N ILE A 347 18.73 -4.28 -34.41
CA ILE A 347 17.39 -4.14 -34.96
C ILE A 347 16.84 -5.50 -35.37
N SER A 348 15.53 -5.65 -35.20
CA SER A 348 14.77 -6.82 -35.63
C SER A 348 13.35 -6.38 -36.00
N GLY A 349 12.71 -7.10 -36.91
CA GLY A 349 11.37 -6.77 -37.37
C GLY A 349 11.35 -5.74 -38.50
N ASP A 350 10.25 -4.99 -38.61
CA ASP A 350 9.94 -4.07 -39.70
C ASP A 350 10.05 -2.58 -39.33
N SER A 351 10.45 -2.31 -38.10
CA SER A 351 10.56 -0.94 -37.58
C SER A 351 11.35 -0.87 -36.29
N TYR A 352 11.89 0.29 -36.00
CA TYR A 352 12.40 0.64 -34.67
C TYR A 352 11.98 2.05 -34.30
N SER A 353 11.99 2.37 -33.00
CA SER A 353 11.55 3.69 -32.55
C SER A 353 12.28 4.16 -31.31
N MET A 354 12.39 5.49 -31.19
CA MET A 354 12.95 6.19 -30.04
C MET A 354 11.90 7.10 -29.45
N THR A 355 11.66 7.01 -28.14
CA THR A 355 10.82 7.98 -27.43
C THR A 355 11.67 9.24 -27.18
N LEU A 356 11.11 10.40 -27.52
CA LEU A 356 11.80 11.68 -27.41
C LEU A 356 11.62 12.24 -25.99
N ASP A 357 12.70 12.34 -25.26
CA ASP A 357 12.76 13.02 -23.97
C ASP A 357 13.16 14.50 -24.13
N GLN A 358 13.26 15.22 -23.01
CA GLN A 358 13.57 16.66 -23.07
C GLN A 358 14.92 16.95 -23.71
N THR A 359 15.95 16.14 -23.41
CA THR A 359 17.33 16.34 -23.88
C THR A 359 17.43 16.07 -25.38
N THR A 360 17.00 14.90 -25.80
CA THR A 360 17.04 14.47 -27.21
C THR A 360 16.16 15.34 -28.09
N LEU A 361 14.96 15.73 -27.62
CA LEU A 361 14.06 16.59 -28.36
C LEU A 361 14.59 18.01 -28.54
N ASN A 362 15.20 18.60 -27.52
CA ASN A 362 15.81 19.93 -27.60
C ASN A 362 16.93 19.96 -28.64
N GLU A 363 17.78 18.94 -28.63
CA GLU A 363 18.89 18.84 -29.57
C GLU A 363 18.40 18.60 -31.01
N MET A 364 17.42 17.70 -31.20
CA MET A 364 16.83 17.44 -32.51
C MET A 364 16.12 18.67 -33.07
N ARG A 365 15.43 19.46 -32.26
CA ARG A 365 14.82 20.74 -32.67
C ARG A 365 15.85 21.77 -33.13
N ALA A 366 16.95 21.87 -32.41
CA ALA A 366 18.01 22.81 -32.73
C ALA A 366 18.78 22.41 -33.99
N ASN A 367 19.16 21.13 -34.08
CA ASN A 367 20.21 20.67 -34.99
C ASN A 367 19.73 19.62 -36.01
N GLY A 368 18.51 19.06 -35.83
CA GLY A 368 18.02 17.92 -36.64
C GLY A 368 18.65 16.59 -36.14
N LEU A 369 18.52 15.57 -36.98
CA LEU A 369 19.05 14.24 -36.69
C LEU A 369 19.52 13.52 -37.98
N ILE A 370 20.30 12.46 -37.78
CA ILE A 370 20.77 11.56 -38.83
C ILE A 370 20.36 10.15 -38.49
N ILE A 371 19.67 9.47 -39.42
CA ILE A 371 19.38 8.03 -39.35
C ILE A 371 20.46 7.31 -40.13
N GLY A 372 21.15 6.38 -39.51
CA GLY A 372 22.17 5.54 -40.10
C GLY A 372 22.05 4.09 -39.66
N GLY A 373 22.97 3.28 -40.10
CA GLY A 373 23.02 1.86 -39.74
C GLY A 373 23.58 1.00 -40.88
N HIS A 374 23.44 -0.31 -40.76
CA HIS A 374 23.86 -1.25 -41.81
C HIS A 374 22.92 -2.46 -41.93
N ASP A 375 22.91 -3.04 -43.13
CA ASP A 375 22.23 -4.29 -43.50
C ASP A 375 20.70 -4.24 -43.36
N TYR A 376 20.11 -3.10 -43.69
CA TYR A 376 18.65 -2.93 -43.86
C TYR A 376 18.31 -1.77 -44.82
N THR A 377 17.04 -1.62 -45.15
CA THR A 377 16.53 -0.54 -45.97
C THR A 377 15.52 0.30 -45.18
N VAL A 378 15.70 1.62 -45.14
CA VAL A 378 14.71 2.55 -44.54
C VAL A 378 13.67 2.93 -45.61
N THR A 379 12.40 2.72 -45.29
CA THR A 379 11.24 3.06 -46.16
C THR A 379 10.48 4.30 -45.71
N GLY A 380 10.74 4.77 -44.47
CA GLY A 380 10.13 6.00 -43.96
C GLY A 380 10.59 6.35 -42.55
N VAL A 381 10.54 7.65 -42.25
CA VAL A 381 10.77 8.17 -40.91
C VAL A 381 9.61 9.10 -40.55
N THR A 382 9.00 8.88 -39.42
CA THR A 382 7.86 9.68 -38.93
C THR A 382 8.11 10.15 -37.49
N VAL A 383 7.55 11.30 -37.15
CA VAL A 383 7.35 11.70 -35.74
C VAL A 383 5.89 11.49 -35.40
N GLU A 384 5.67 10.64 -34.45
CA GLU A 384 4.35 10.39 -33.89
C GLU A 384 4.19 11.32 -32.68
N ALA A 385 3.34 12.36 -32.82
CA ALA A 385 3.13 13.31 -31.76
C ALA A 385 2.50 12.59 -30.56
N ALA A 386 3.12 12.73 -29.39
CA ALA A 386 2.40 12.41 -28.15
C ALA A 386 1.27 13.44 -28.02
N GLY A 387 0.04 12.99 -28.12
CA GLY A 387 -1.09 13.76 -27.61
C GLY A 387 -0.80 14.10 -26.13
N THR A 388 -1.42 15.16 -25.62
CA THR A 388 -1.29 15.48 -24.19
C THR A 388 -1.82 14.30 -23.39
N VAL A 389 -0.92 13.43 -22.92
CA VAL A 389 -1.27 12.26 -22.14
C VAL A 389 -1.72 12.75 -20.77
N LYS A 390 -2.98 12.49 -20.43
CA LYS A 390 -3.47 12.69 -19.08
C LYS A 390 -3.21 11.42 -18.29
N TYR A 391 -2.71 11.60 -17.08
CA TYR A 391 -2.46 10.48 -16.16
C TYR A 391 -3.44 10.52 -15.00
N GLY A 392 -3.75 9.36 -14.47
CA GLY A 392 -4.61 9.22 -13.30
C GLY A 392 -4.52 7.81 -12.73
N PHE A 393 -4.88 7.67 -11.45
CA PHE A 393 -4.90 6.37 -10.78
C PHE A 393 -6.31 5.91 -10.41
N TYR A 394 -7.33 6.79 -10.48
CA TYR A 394 -8.73 6.42 -10.21
C TYR A 394 -9.37 5.66 -11.38
N ALA A 395 -10.02 4.54 -11.11
CA ALA A 395 -10.69 3.69 -12.08
C ALA A 395 -11.76 4.43 -12.91
N ALA A 396 -12.58 5.26 -12.25
CA ALA A 396 -13.71 5.95 -12.87
C ALA A 396 -13.32 6.94 -14.00
N LYS A 397 -12.04 7.32 -14.07
CA LYS A 397 -11.52 8.28 -15.08
C LYS A 397 -10.53 7.63 -16.05
N ASN A 398 -10.46 6.31 -16.08
CA ASN A 398 -9.38 5.59 -16.73
C ASN A 398 -9.90 4.50 -17.68
N GLU A 399 -9.46 4.53 -18.94
CA GLU A 399 -9.63 3.42 -19.89
C GLU A 399 -8.60 2.30 -19.64
N PHE A 400 -7.58 2.58 -18.83
CA PHE A 400 -6.58 1.63 -18.40
C PHE A 400 -7.19 0.70 -17.36
N THR A 401 -7.45 -0.54 -17.71
CA THR A 401 -8.04 -1.52 -16.80
C THR A 401 -7.00 -2.53 -16.32
N LEU A 402 -7.22 -3.08 -15.14
CA LEU A 402 -6.37 -4.12 -14.57
C LEU A 402 -6.27 -5.34 -15.50
N ASP A 403 -7.41 -5.81 -16.05
CA ASP A 403 -7.40 -6.98 -16.93
C ASP A 403 -6.60 -6.71 -18.23
N ALA A 404 -6.69 -5.49 -18.78
CA ALA A 404 -5.88 -5.11 -19.92
C ALA A 404 -4.38 -5.00 -19.58
N ALA A 405 -4.05 -4.48 -18.40
CA ALA A 405 -2.66 -4.35 -17.95
C ALA A 405 -1.94 -5.71 -17.85
N VAL A 406 -2.66 -6.77 -17.47
CA VAL A 406 -2.07 -8.13 -17.35
C VAL A 406 -2.29 -9.01 -18.60
N THR A 407 -2.95 -8.47 -19.66
CA THR A 407 -3.17 -9.19 -20.91
C THR A 407 -2.11 -8.80 -21.92
N GLU A 408 -1.32 -9.79 -22.36
CA GLU A 408 -0.21 -9.61 -23.30
C GLU A 408 -0.69 -8.97 -24.62
N GLY A 409 0.13 -8.08 -25.19
CA GLY A 409 -0.15 -7.41 -26.46
C GLY A 409 -1.07 -6.20 -26.38
N THR A 410 -1.75 -5.94 -25.25
CA THR A 410 -2.55 -4.72 -25.07
C THR A 410 -1.64 -3.49 -24.90
N TRP A 411 -2.16 -2.32 -25.18
CA TRP A 411 -1.44 -1.07 -24.93
C TRP A 411 -1.18 -0.86 -23.42
N ALA A 412 -2.15 -1.26 -22.58
CA ALA A 412 -2.03 -1.16 -21.13
C ALA A 412 -0.93 -2.08 -20.59
N ASN A 413 -0.79 -3.30 -21.15
CA ASN A 413 0.29 -4.21 -20.78
C ASN A 413 1.67 -3.65 -21.16
N ARG A 414 1.82 -3.08 -22.36
CA ARG A 414 3.07 -2.43 -22.77
C ARG A 414 3.43 -1.28 -21.83
N PHE A 415 2.45 -0.44 -21.50
CA PHE A 415 2.66 0.68 -20.58
C PHE A 415 3.04 0.19 -19.18
N MET A 416 2.31 -0.78 -18.63
CA MET A 416 2.61 -1.38 -17.33
C MET A 416 4.05 -1.90 -17.25
N LYS A 417 4.51 -2.62 -18.28
CA LYS A 417 5.90 -3.12 -18.33
C LYS A 417 6.91 -1.99 -18.36
N SER A 418 6.67 -0.96 -19.18
CA SER A 418 7.53 0.23 -19.26
C SER A 418 7.65 0.96 -17.93
N ASP A 419 6.55 1.07 -17.16
CA ASP A 419 6.58 1.72 -15.85
C ASP A 419 7.30 0.88 -14.79
N LEU A 420 7.19 -0.45 -14.85
CA LEU A 420 8.01 -1.33 -14.00
C LEU A 420 9.51 -1.16 -14.31
N GLU A 421 9.88 -0.97 -15.57
CA GLU A 421 11.26 -0.65 -15.96
C GLU A 421 11.68 0.72 -15.42
N LYS A 422 10.81 1.72 -15.54
CA LYS A 422 11.05 3.11 -15.14
C LYS A 422 11.31 3.27 -13.65
N ILE A 423 10.63 2.52 -12.78
CA ILE A 423 10.80 2.65 -11.32
C ILE A 423 12.06 1.96 -10.79
N VAL A 424 12.59 0.95 -11.49
CA VAL A 424 13.74 0.14 -11.02
C VAL A 424 14.97 0.97 -10.68
N PRO A 425 15.41 1.97 -11.46
CA PRO A 425 16.55 2.81 -11.11
C PRO A 425 16.38 3.50 -9.74
N TYR A 426 15.20 3.99 -9.41
CA TYR A 426 14.92 4.66 -8.14
C TYR A 426 14.97 3.69 -6.97
N LEU A 427 14.38 2.49 -7.12
CA LEU A 427 14.46 1.43 -6.09
C LEU A 427 15.90 0.94 -5.91
N ARG A 428 16.64 0.79 -7.00
CA ARG A 428 18.06 0.40 -6.97
C ARG A 428 18.92 1.41 -6.24
N GLN A 429 18.66 2.71 -6.42
CA GLN A 429 19.37 3.78 -5.73
C GLN A 429 19.19 3.71 -4.21
N LEU A 430 17.98 3.41 -3.73
CA LEU A 430 17.71 3.16 -2.31
C LEU A 430 18.47 1.93 -1.82
N GLN A 431 18.46 0.84 -2.59
CA GLN A 431 19.20 -0.38 -2.24
C GLN A 431 20.70 -0.12 -2.15
N GLN A 432 21.28 0.61 -3.12
CA GLN A 432 22.71 0.98 -3.11
C GLN A 432 23.08 1.86 -1.92
N ALA A 433 22.12 2.64 -1.41
CA ALA A 433 22.27 3.44 -0.20
C ALA A 433 22.07 2.62 1.09
N GLY A 434 21.84 1.31 1.01
CA GLY A 434 21.59 0.44 2.17
C GLY A 434 20.24 0.67 2.84
N ILE A 435 19.27 1.26 2.16
CA ILE A 435 17.96 1.63 2.71
C ILE A 435 16.95 0.50 2.45
N PRO A 436 16.50 -0.24 3.48
CA PRO A 436 15.41 -1.18 3.36
C PRO A 436 14.08 -0.43 3.31
N VAL A 437 13.14 -0.92 2.52
CA VAL A 437 11.85 -0.27 2.28
C VAL A 437 10.69 -1.20 2.62
N LEU A 438 9.76 -0.74 3.44
CA LEU A 438 8.44 -1.33 3.55
C LEU A 438 7.66 -0.91 2.29
N TRP A 439 7.61 -1.80 1.31
CA TRP A 439 7.06 -1.53 -0.02
C TRP A 439 5.56 -1.85 -0.05
N ARG A 440 4.74 -0.84 -0.24
CA ARG A 440 3.28 -0.93 -0.20
C ARG A 440 2.66 -0.49 -1.54
N PRO A 441 2.79 -1.29 -2.61
CA PRO A 441 2.15 -0.99 -3.89
C PRO A 441 0.70 -1.46 -3.91
N LEU A 442 -0.09 -0.99 -4.88
CA LEU A 442 -1.37 -1.57 -5.28
C LEU A 442 -2.36 -1.76 -4.11
N HIS A 443 -2.34 -0.83 -3.15
CA HIS A 443 -3.17 -0.89 -1.94
C HIS A 443 -4.67 -0.75 -2.27
N GLU A 444 -5.54 -1.16 -1.34
CA GLU A 444 -6.99 -0.99 -1.40
C GLU A 444 -7.66 -1.51 -2.69
N ALA A 445 -7.09 -2.56 -3.31
CA ALA A 445 -7.50 -3.03 -4.62
C ALA A 445 -8.94 -3.51 -4.67
N ALA A 446 -9.41 -4.25 -3.64
CA ALA A 446 -10.77 -4.78 -3.60
C ALA A 446 -11.85 -3.67 -3.43
N GLY A 447 -11.45 -2.46 -3.04
CA GLY A 447 -12.30 -1.26 -3.03
C GLY A 447 -12.69 -0.77 -4.42
N LYS A 448 -11.91 -1.12 -5.45
CA LYS A 448 -12.19 -0.87 -6.88
C LYS A 448 -12.21 0.60 -7.30
N TRP A 449 -11.78 1.53 -6.48
CA TRP A 449 -11.68 2.95 -6.85
C TRP A 449 -10.40 3.28 -7.62
N PHE A 450 -9.36 2.46 -7.49
CA PHE A 450 -8.13 2.57 -8.26
C PHE A 450 -8.14 1.67 -9.51
N TRP A 451 -7.36 2.00 -10.54
CA TRP A 451 -7.32 1.21 -11.77
C TRP A 451 -6.84 -0.24 -11.51
N TRP A 452 -5.95 -0.47 -10.55
CA TRP A 452 -5.49 -1.81 -10.17
C TRP A 452 -6.53 -2.64 -9.40
N GLY A 453 -7.66 -2.03 -9.04
CA GLY A 453 -8.86 -2.70 -8.53
C GLY A 453 -9.96 -2.86 -9.58
N ASN A 454 -9.82 -2.23 -10.76
CA ASN A 454 -10.81 -2.25 -11.83
C ASN A 454 -10.61 -3.46 -12.75
N GLY A 455 -10.93 -4.64 -12.25
CA GLY A 455 -10.80 -5.91 -12.93
C GLY A 455 -11.09 -7.08 -12.00
N SER A 456 -10.59 -8.27 -12.35
CA SER A 456 -10.75 -9.48 -11.56
C SER A 456 -9.69 -9.61 -10.46
N ALA A 457 -10.04 -10.31 -9.37
CA ALA A 457 -9.07 -10.65 -8.33
C ALA A 457 -7.89 -11.47 -8.89
N ALA A 458 -8.14 -12.37 -9.83
CA ALA A 458 -7.08 -13.14 -10.50
C ALA A 458 -6.10 -12.25 -11.28
N SER A 459 -6.60 -11.21 -11.96
CA SER A 459 -5.76 -10.23 -12.64
C SER A 459 -4.92 -9.41 -11.67
N TYR A 460 -5.48 -9.06 -10.51
CA TYR A 460 -4.73 -8.39 -9.45
C TYR A 460 -3.59 -9.25 -8.92
N VAL A 461 -3.88 -10.49 -8.57
CA VAL A 461 -2.87 -11.46 -8.13
C VAL A 461 -1.77 -11.61 -9.18
N LYS A 462 -2.15 -11.68 -10.46
CA LYS A 462 -1.18 -11.74 -11.57
C LYS A 462 -0.32 -10.48 -11.65
N LEU A 463 -0.92 -9.28 -11.51
CA LEU A 463 -0.17 -8.01 -11.52
C LEU A 463 0.82 -7.94 -10.36
N TRP A 464 0.38 -8.29 -9.14
CA TRP A 464 1.25 -8.30 -7.96
C TRP A 464 2.45 -9.21 -8.14
N ARG A 465 2.19 -10.48 -8.54
CA ARG A 465 3.25 -11.47 -8.76
C ARG A 465 4.19 -11.06 -9.88
N THR A 466 3.66 -10.49 -10.98
CA THR A 466 4.49 -9.94 -12.06
C THR A 466 5.43 -8.85 -11.56
N MET A 467 4.95 -7.91 -10.73
CA MET A 467 5.78 -6.86 -10.14
C MET A 467 6.85 -7.44 -9.21
N TYR A 468 6.47 -8.37 -8.33
CA TYR A 468 7.38 -9.02 -7.40
C TYR A 468 8.50 -9.76 -8.14
N ASP A 469 8.14 -10.63 -9.09
CA ASP A 469 9.09 -11.45 -9.85
C ASP A 469 10.00 -10.58 -10.71
N TYR A 470 9.45 -9.54 -11.33
CA TYR A 470 10.22 -8.59 -12.13
C TYR A 470 11.26 -7.84 -11.29
N PHE A 471 10.88 -7.28 -10.15
CA PHE A 471 11.83 -6.59 -9.29
C PHE A 471 12.91 -7.53 -8.75
N LYS A 472 12.54 -8.75 -8.38
CA LYS A 472 13.51 -9.77 -7.99
C LYS A 472 14.47 -10.11 -9.14
N GLN A 473 13.99 -10.27 -10.36
CA GLN A 473 14.81 -10.50 -11.55
C GLN A 473 15.76 -9.33 -11.82
N GLN A 474 15.34 -8.09 -11.52
CA GLN A 474 16.18 -6.89 -11.62
C GLN A 474 17.17 -6.75 -10.45
N GLY A 475 17.23 -7.69 -9.51
CA GLY A 475 18.11 -7.68 -8.36
C GLY A 475 17.71 -6.66 -7.29
N ILE A 476 16.44 -6.24 -7.24
CA ILE A 476 15.89 -5.37 -6.19
C ILE A 476 15.49 -6.25 -5.01
N ASN A 477 16.31 -6.25 -3.96
CA ASN A 477 16.21 -7.16 -2.82
C ASN A 477 16.08 -6.43 -1.47
N ASN A 478 15.90 -5.10 -1.47
CA ASN A 478 15.74 -4.30 -0.25
C ASN A 478 14.28 -4.06 0.15
N LEU A 479 13.31 -4.70 -0.54
CA LEU A 479 11.88 -4.50 -0.32
C LEU A 479 11.30 -5.54 0.65
N ILE A 480 10.50 -5.08 1.60
CA ILE A 480 9.62 -5.88 2.46
C ILE A 480 8.19 -5.60 1.97
N TRP A 481 7.50 -6.62 1.49
CA TRP A 481 6.25 -6.49 0.74
C TRP A 481 5.03 -6.39 1.67
N VAL A 482 4.31 -5.28 1.59
CA VAL A 482 3.14 -4.96 2.41
C VAL A 482 1.89 -4.98 1.54
N TRP A 483 1.02 -5.96 1.75
CA TRP A 483 -0.26 -6.06 1.05
C TRP A 483 -1.38 -5.49 1.91
N THR A 484 -2.18 -4.57 1.35
CA THR A 484 -3.31 -3.93 2.05
C THR A 484 -4.58 -4.71 1.80
N SER A 485 -5.15 -5.25 2.88
CA SER A 485 -6.39 -5.99 2.90
C SER A 485 -7.59 -5.07 3.09
N GLU A 486 -8.62 -5.29 2.28
CA GLU A 486 -9.95 -4.72 2.38
C GLU A 486 -10.96 -5.74 2.92
N LYS A 487 -12.24 -5.37 2.97
CA LYS A 487 -13.30 -6.31 3.33
C LYS A 487 -13.60 -7.26 2.18
N ALA A 488 -13.84 -8.54 2.50
CA ALA A 488 -14.23 -9.59 1.55
C ALA A 488 -13.27 -9.77 0.37
N ASP A 489 -11.97 -9.72 0.64
CA ASP A 489 -10.90 -9.70 -0.36
C ASP A 489 -10.01 -10.96 -0.35
N ALA A 490 -10.48 -12.07 0.17
CA ALA A 490 -9.68 -13.30 0.26
C ALA A 490 -9.11 -13.74 -1.09
N ASP A 491 -9.89 -13.58 -2.16
CA ASP A 491 -9.47 -13.95 -3.53
C ASP A 491 -8.42 -12.99 -4.13
N TRP A 492 -8.23 -11.82 -3.50
CA TRP A 492 -7.25 -10.80 -3.92
C TRP A 492 -5.87 -11.03 -3.30
N TYR A 493 -5.76 -11.96 -2.36
CA TYR A 493 -4.49 -12.20 -1.67
C TYR A 493 -3.45 -12.83 -2.61
N PRO A 494 -2.25 -12.22 -2.77
CA PRO A 494 -1.25 -12.71 -3.71
C PRO A 494 -0.62 -14.07 -3.35
N GLY A 495 -0.73 -14.49 -2.10
CA GLY A 495 -0.12 -15.70 -1.56
C GLY A 495 0.96 -15.42 -0.53
N ASP A 496 1.15 -16.37 0.39
CA ASP A 496 2.09 -16.23 1.51
C ASP A 496 3.54 -16.01 1.07
N GLU A 497 3.89 -16.53 -0.10
CA GLU A 497 5.23 -16.43 -0.70
C GLU A 497 5.53 -15.07 -1.36
N TYR A 498 4.53 -14.21 -1.52
CA TYR A 498 4.63 -12.89 -2.15
C TYR A 498 4.36 -11.72 -1.21
N VAL A 499 4.03 -12.00 0.05
CA VAL A 499 3.64 -10.98 1.03
C VAL A 499 4.37 -11.20 2.34
N ASP A 500 4.97 -10.15 2.87
CA ASP A 500 5.66 -10.17 4.17
C ASP A 500 4.73 -9.73 5.30
N ILE A 501 3.95 -8.69 5.09
CA ILE A 501 3.16 -8.00 6.11
C ILE A 501 1.77 -7.71 5.53
N ILE A 502 0.74 -7.88 6.34
CA ILE A 502 -0.63 -7.51 6.01
C ILE A 502 -0.91 -6.10 6.54
N GLY A 503 -1.31 -5.21 5.65
CA GLY A 503 -1.83 -3.89 5.97
C GLY A 503 -3.35 -3.85 5.97
N THR A 504 -3.92 -2.84 6.59
CA THR A 504 -5.32 -2.42 6.40
C THR A 504 -5.42 -0.92 6.57
N ASP A 505 -6.34 -0.31 5.84
CA ASP A 505 -6.61 1.11 5.89
C ASP A 505 -7.98 1.34 6.54
N VAL A 506 -8.05 2.21 7.55
CA VAL A 506 -9.27 2.46 8.31
C VAL A 506 -9.48 3.95 8.49
N TYR A 507 -10.63 4.41 8.02
CA TYR A 507 -11.07 5.79 8.15
C TYR A 507 -12.41 5.86 8.88
N GLY A 508 -12.59 6.90 9.71
CA GLY A 508 -13.89 7.24 10.30
C GLY A 508 -14.93 7.51 9.23
N ARG A 509 -16.20 7.34 9.57
CA ARG A 509 -17.32 7.49 8.63
C ARG A 509 -18.35 8.47 9.16
N ASP A 510 -18.95 9.24 8.25
CA ASP A 510 -20.05 10.15 8.56
C ASP A 510 -19.75 11.12 9.72
N GLY A 511 -18.50 11.57 9.81
CA GLY A 511 -18.01 12.45 10.87
C GLY A 511 -17.71 11.77 12.20
N ASN A 512 -17.87 10.45 12.29
CA ASN A 512 -17.56 9.65 13.48
C ASN A 512 -16.20 8.98 13.36
N ALA A 513 -15.45 8.93 14.46
CA ALA A 513 -14.22 8.17 14.54
C ALA A 513 -14.52 6.66 14.54
N ALA A 514 -13.69 5.87 13.82
CA ALA A 514 -13.72 4.43 14.01
C ALA A 514 -13.31 4.10 15.45
N THR A 515 -14.09 3.25 16.12
CA THR A 515 -13.89 2.94 17.55
C THR A 515 -12.72 1.99 17.76
N ALA A 516 -12.22 1.91 18.99
CA ALA A 516 -11.16 0.97 19.35
C ALA A 516 -11.60 -0.50 19.16
N GLU A 517 -12.88 -0.80 19.43
CA GLU A 517 -13.47 -2.12 19.24
C GLU A 517 -13.59 -2.50 17.75
N GLU A 518 -13.96 -1.55 16.88
CA GLU A 518 -13.98 -1.78 15.42
C GLU A 518 -12.58 -2.06 14.88
N LEU A 519 -11.58 -1.32 15.35
CA LEU A 519 -10.19 -1.52 15.00
C LEU A 519 -9.65 -2.86 15.52
N ALA A 520 -9.99 -3.22 16.76
CA ALA A 520 -9.63 -4.52 17.32
C ALA A 520 -10.31 -5.68 16.58
N ALA A 521 -11.58 -5.53 16.22
CA ALA A 521 -12.28 -6.53 15.42
C ALA A 521 -11.60 -6.74 14.05
N ARG A 522 -11.17 -5.65 13.39
CA ARG A 522 -10.44 -5.71 12.13
C ARG A 522 -9.06 -6.34 12.29
N PHE A 523 -8.32 -5.95 13.33
CA PHE A 523 -7.03 -6.55 13.65
C PHE A 523 -7.14 -8.06 13.87
N ASN A 524 -8.09 -8.49 14.70
CA ASN A 524 -8.31 -9.89 15.03
C ASN A 524 -8.78 -10.72 13.82
N GLU A 525 -9.61 -10.15 12.93
CA GLU A 525 -9.98 -10.77 11.67
C GLU A 525 -8.75 -11.08 10.80
N LEU A 526 -7.86 -10.10 10.64
CA LEU A 526 -6.66 -10.25 9.83
C LEU A 526 -5.64 -11.21 10.48
N ALA A 527 -5.45 -11.11 11.78
CA ALA A 527 -4.58 -11.99 12.54
C ALA A 527 -5.05 -13.46 12.48
N TYR A 528 -6.38 -13.66 12.44
CA TYR A 528 -6.98 -14.98 12.25
C TYR A 528 -6.78 -15.51 10.84
N ARG A 529 -6.97 -14.67 9.83
CA ARG A 529 -6.86 -15.04 8.42
C ARG A 529 -5.40 -15.28 8.00
N TYR A 530 -4.47 -14.52 8.56
CA TYR A 530 -3.04 -14.54 8.20
C TYR A 530 -2.15 -14.78 9.42
N PRO A 531 -2.20 -15.97 10.04
CA PRO A 531 -1.56 -16.23 11.33
C PRO A 531 -0.02 -16.21 11.30
N SER A 532 0.59 -16.25 10.12
CA SER A 532 2.04 -16.17 9.92
C SER A 532 2.56 -14.75 9.63
N LYS A 533 1.65 -13.74 9.52
CA LYS A 533 2.00 -12.39 9.09
C LYS A 533 1.79 -11.38 10.21
N MET A 534 2.65 -10.37 10.27
CA MET A 534 2.42 -9.17 11.07
C MET A 534 1.25 -8.37 10.47
N ILE A 535 0.45 -7.74 11.32
CA ILE A 535 -0.69 -6.92 10.92
C ILE A 535 -0.40 -5.46 11.24
N SER A 536 -0.68 -4.57 10.31
CA SER A 536 -0.39 -3.13 10.42
C SER A 536 -1.58 -2.27 10.02
N LEU A 537 -1.76 -1.14 10.68
CA LEU A 537 -2.67 -0.09 10.29
C LEU A 537 -1.92 0.83 9.32
N THR A 538 -1.95 0.46 8.04
CA THR A 538 -1.10 1.05 7.00
C THR A 538 -1.52 2.44 6.58
N GLU A 539 -2.82 2.76 6.72
CA GLU A 539 -3.36 4.12 6.70
C GLU A 539 -4.48 4.26 7.72
N CYS A 540 -4.61 5.45 8.28
CA CYS A 540 -5.79 5.75 9.08
C CYS A 540 -6.13 7.25 9.08
N GLY A 541 -7.39 7.53 9.40
CA GLY A 541 -7.86 8.90 9.61
C GLY A 541 -9.14 8.91 10.42
N THR A 542 -9.24 9.81 11.41
CA THR A 542 -10.39 9.92 12.31
C THR A 542 -10.69 8.57 12.97
N VAL A 543 -9.73 8.08 13.76
CA VAL A 543 -9.81 6.81 14.48
C VAL A 543 -9.58 7.03 15.98
N ALA A 544 -10.02 6.10 16.82
CA ALA A 544 -9.72 6.08 18.24
C ALA A 544 -8.20 6.20 18.48
N ASP A 545 -7.78 6.76 19.62
CA ASP A 545 -6.38 6.88 19.96
C ASP A 545 -5.69 5.53 20.14
N ILE A 546 -4.37 5.50 19.97
CA ILE A 546 -3.57 4.27 20.02
C ILE A 546 -3.62 3.56 21.39
N PRO A 547 -3.55 4.27 22.54
CA PRO A 547 -3.73 3.62 23.83
C PRO A 547 -5.06 2.86 23.96
N SER A 548 -6.15 3.44 23.45
CA SER A 548 -7.48 2.79 23.45
C SER A 548 -7.50 1.55 22.55
N GLN A 549 -6.88 1.63 21.38
CA GLN A 549 -6.73 0.49 20.46
C GLN A 549 -5.94 -0.66 21.10
N TRP A 550 -4.83 -0.36 21.78
CA TRP A 550 -4.03 -1.36 22.51
C TRP A 550 -4.82 -2.02 23.64
N LYS A 551 -5.56 -1.23 24.40
CA LYS A 551 -6.43 -1.74 25.46
C LYS A 551 -7.51 -2.69 24.92
N SER A 552 -7.96 -2.49 23.70
CA SER A 552 -8.91 -3.34 22.98
C SER A 552 -8.25 -4.49 22.21
N ASP A 553 -6.96 -4.79 22.44
CA ASP A 553 -6.17 -5.89 21.83
C ASP A 553 -5.81 -5.69 20.34
N ALA A 554 -5.78 -4.45 19.84
CA ALA A 554 -5.30 -4.11 18.49
C ALA A 554 -3.82 -3.70 18.52
N ALA A 555 -2.93 -4.68 18.62
CA ALA A 555 -1.48 -4.47 18.71
C ALA A 555 -0.82 -4.46 17.31
N TRP A 556 -1.10 -3.42 16.53
CA TRP A 556 -0.55 -3.22 15.19
C TRP A 556 0.98 -3.24 15.19
N SER A 557 1.62 -3.75 14.11
CA SER A 557 3.06 -3.59 13.93
C SER A 557 3.43 -2.11 13.82
N TRP A 558 2.66 -1.34 13.04
CA TRP A 558 2.70 0.13 13.03
C TRP A 558 1.33 0.71 12.71
N PHE A 559 1.18 2.03 12.94
CA PHE A 559 0.04 2.84 12.51
C PHE A 559 0.53 4.07 11.74
N MET A 560 -0.20 4.51 10.72
CA MET A 560 0.15 5.67 9.90
C MET A 560 -1.07 6.52 9.59
N PRO A 561 -1.34 7.60 10.33
CA PRO A 561 -2.32 8.58 9.90
C PRO A 561 -1.93 9.18 8.54
N TRP A 562 -2.89 9.27 7.63
CA TRP A 562 -2.68 9.93 6.35
C TRP A 562 -2.32 11.40 6.56
N TYR A 563 -1.58 11.99 5.62
CA TYR A 563 -1.23 13.40 5.73
C TYR A 563 -2.42 14.31 5.46
N GLY A 564 -2.32 15.59 5.88
CA GLY A 564 -3.35 16.60 5.75
C GLY A 564 -4.17 16.81 7.02
N ASP A 565 -4.90 17.93 7.03
CA ASP A 565 -5.71 18.33 8.18
C ASP A 565 -6.94 17.42 8.33
N GLY A 566 -7.23 17.01 9.56
CA GLY A 566 -8.44 16.25 9.91
C GLY A 566 -8.26 14.75 10.09
N HIS A 567 -7.12 14.14 9.72
CA HIS A 567 -6.90 12.69 9.90
C HIS A 567 -6.45 12.31 11.30
N ALA A 568 -5.57 13.11 11.92
CA ALA A 568 -5.14 12.95 13.30
C ALA A 568 -4.90 14.33 13.95
N SER A 569 -5.65 14.61 15.03
CA SER A 569 -5.52 15.87 15.76
C SER A 569 -4.19 15.95 16.54
N ASP A 570 -3.85 17.14 17.01
CA ASP A 570 -2.68 17.34 17.86
C ASP A 570 -2.79 16.54 19.18
N GLU A 571 -4.00 16.44 19.73
CA GLU A 571 -4.29 15.67 20.95
C GLU A 571 -4.12 14.18 20.69
N TRP A 572 -4.59 13.68 19.55
CA TRP A 572 -4.41 12.29 19.12
C TRP A 572 -2.92 11.93 19.02
N TRP A 573 -2.11 12.79 18.38
CA TRP A 573 -0.67 12.59 18.27
C TRP A 573 0.02 12.64 19.64
N LYS A 574 -0.36 13.55 20.53
CA LYS A 574 0.17 13.59 21.89
C LYS A 574 -0.16 12.31 22.67
N ALA A 575 -1.39 11.83 22.56
CA ALA A 575 -1.78 10.57 23.20
C ALA A 575 -0.97 9.39 22.66
N ALA A 576 -0.86 9.28 21.33
CA ALA A 576 -0.10 8.21 20.70
C ALA A 576 1.38 8.23 21.11
N MET A 577 2.07 9.37 20.95
CA MET A 577 3.52 9.47 21.18
C MET A 577 3.92 9.42 22.66
N ASN A 578 2.98 9.62 23.59
CA ASN A 578 3.21 9.48 25.02
C ASN A 578 2.87 8.08 25.56
N SER A 579 2.27 7.20 24.74
CA SER A 579 1.96 5.83 25.14
C SER A 579 3.24 5.01 25.29
N GLU A 580 3.27 4.20 26.36
CA GLU A 580 4.35 3.22 26.57
C GLU A 580 4.33 2.11 25.48
N ASP A 581 3.19 1.86 24.86
CA ASP A 581 3.02 0.85 23.82
C ASP A 581 3.56 1.29 22.45
N VAL A 582 3.90 2.58 22.28
CA VAL A 582 4.36 3.16 21.02
C VAL A 582 5.88 3.25 20.98
N ALA A 583 6.46 2.76 19.89
CA ALA A 583 7.86 2.95 19.56
C ALA A 583 8.02 4.18 18.63
N ASP A 584 8.91 5.06 19.02
CA ASP A 584 9.34 6.24 18.26
C ASP A 584 10.72 6.01 17.60
N LYS A 585 11.19 7.00 16.83
CA LYS A 585 12.55 7.00 16.28
C LYS A 585 13.54 7.19 17.42
N PRO A 586 14.61 6.37 17.54
CA PRO A 586 15.64 6.57 18.56
C PRO A 586 16.21 7.99 18.47
N GLU A 587 16.39 8.64 19.63
CA GLU A 587 17.12 9.89 19.69
C GLU A 587 18.55 9.69 19.15
N ASP A 588 18.99 10.63 18.32
CA ASP A 588 20.37 10.65 17.85
C ASP A 588 21.33 10.88 19.04
N ARG A 589 21.95 9.82 19.52
CA ARG A 589 22.90 9.88 20.64
C ARG A 589 24.18 10.63 20.29
N THR A 590 24.34 11.10 19.06
CA THR A 590 25.53 11.85 18.61
C THR A 590 25.44 13.34 18.88
N ASP A 591 24.28 13.90 19.19
CA ASP A 591 24.13 15.32 19.56
C ASP A 591 24.28 15.56 21.08
N LYS A 592 25.36 15.02 21.67
CA LYS A 592 25.76 15.37 23.05
C LYS A 592 26.21 16.84 23.19
N SER A 593 26.25 17.61 22.11
CA SER A 593 26.75 18.99 22.14
C SER A 593 25.73 20.03 22.64
N ARG A 594 24.44 19.66 22.78
CA ARG A 594 23.39 20.60 23.22
C ARG A 594 22.98 20.54 24.68
N GLN A 595 23.44 19.53 25.46
CA GLN A 595 23.08 19.43 26.88
C GLN A 595 24.01 20.15 27.86
N CYS A 596 25.08 20.79 27.41
CA CYS A 596 25.99 21.56 28.28
C CYS A 596 25.83 23.07 28.13
N ARG A 597 24.63 23.63 28.28
CA ARG A 597 24.39 25.06 28.59
C ARG A 597 23.16 25.25 29.46
N ARG A 598 23.21 24.78 30.70
CA ARG A 598 22.52 25.46 31.81
C ARG A 598 23.59 26.15 32.63
N PRO A 599 23.53 27.47 32.85
CA PRO A 599 24.46 28.11 33.76
C PRO A 599 24.13 27.69 35.19
N ALA A 600 25.11 27.14 35.86
CA ALA A 600 25.06 26.98 37.31
C ALA A 600 24.93 28.38 37.96
N ALA A 601 24.04 28.48 38.93
CA ALA A 601 23.85 29.64 39.74
C ALA A 601 25.15 30.06 40.41
N ALA A 602 25.37 31.36 40.39
CA ALA A 602 26.52 32.04 41.02
C ALA A 602 26.55 31.87 42.55
N SER A 603 27.71 31.61 43.07
CA SER A 603 28.16 32.22 44.32
C SER A 603 29.70 32.37 44.24
N ASP A 604 30.06 33.57 44.62
CA ASP A 604 31.35 34.05 45.11
C ASP A 604 32.26 34.88 44.22
N VAL A 605 32.22 36.12 44.60
CA VAL A 605 33.06 37.30 44.41
C VAL A 605 34.57 37.00 44.56
N ILE A 606 35.36 37.46 43.60
CA ILE A 606 36.67 38.11 43.89
C ILE A 606 36.95 39.13 42.75
N SER A 607 37.17 40.39 43.12
CA SER A 607 37.61 41.53 42.32
C SER A 607 39.08 41.47 42.01
N PHE A 608 39.52 41.96 40.83
CA PHE A 608 40.59 42.94 40.65
C PHE A 608 40.77 43.35 39.15
N PRO A 609 41.38 44.49 38.84
CA PRO A 609 40.89 45.43 37.83
C PRO A 609 41.81 45.57 36.59
N GLY A 610 41.21 46.14 35.53
CA GLY A 610 41.96 47.02 34.66
C GLY A 610 42.15 46.65 33.19
N ARG A 611 41.40 47.39 32.40
CA ARG A 611 41.68 48.06 31.10
C ARG A 611 40.86 47.61 29.89
N PRO A 612 40.69 48.45 28.86
CA PRO A 612 39.34 48.85 28.43
C PRO A 612 38.94 48.32 27.03
N SER A 613 37.65 48.43 26.79
CA SER A 613 36.96 48.14 25.53
C SER A 613 37.51 48.90 24.32
N PRO A 614 37.22 48.39 23.12
CA PRO A 614 36.48 49.24 22.20
C PRO A 614 35.17 48.59 21.72
N GLY A 615 34.22 49.46 21.53
CA GLY A 615 32.85 49.23 21.26
C GLY A 615 32.59 48.56 19.88
N CYS A 616 31.45 47.85 19.85
CA CYS A 616 30.83 47.54 18.59
C CYS A 616 29.35 48.01 18.66
N SER A 617 29.07 48.91 17.77
CA SER A 617 27.80 49.61 17.59
C SER A 617 26.70 48.67 17.11
N SER A 618 25.53 48.82 17.72
CA SER A 618 24.26 48.30 17.25
C SER A 618 23.87 48.96 15.91
N GLY A 619 23.64 48.15 14.90
CA GLY A 619 23.02 48.54 13.65
C GLY A 619 21.79 47.69 13.37
N HIS A 620 20.62 48.21 13.77
CA HIS A 620 19.34 47.75 13.24
C HIS A 620 19.29 48.07 11.75
N ARG A 621 19.10 47.07 10.91
CA ARG A 621 18.55 47.23 9.56
C ARG A 621 17.39 46.28 9.35
N THR A 622 16.23 46.89 9.33
CA THR A 622 15.01 46.40 8.70
C THR A 622 15.28 46.25 7.20
N VAL A 623 15.04 45.03 6.66
CA VAL A 623 14.95 44.83 5.22
C VAL A 623 13.48 44.60 4.88
N LYS A 624 12.83 45.66 4.42
CA LYS A 624 11.74 45.61 3.46
C LYS A 624 12.36 45.83 2.08
N ASP A 625 11.74 45.18 1.10
CA ASP A 625 11.94 45.31 -0.35
C ASP A 625 13.16 44.59 -0.94
N LEU A 626 12.85 43.47 -1.60
CA LEU A 626 13.20 43.23 -3.00
C LEU A 626 12.75 41.81 -3.43
N TYR A 627 11.69 41.84 -4.32
CA TYR A 627 11.21 40.86 -5.30
C TYR A 627 10.73 39.49 -4.84
#